data_e421100462a58b3dce4c6914030dbdca
#
_entry.id   e421100462a58b3dce4c6914030dbdca
#
_cell.length_a   1.000
_cell.length_b   1.000
_cell.length_c   1.000
_cell.angle_alpha   90.00
_cell.angle_beta   90.00
_cell.angle_gamma   90.00
#
_symmetry.space_group_name_H-M   'P 1'
#
loop_
_entity.id
_entity.type
_entity.pdbx_description
1 polymer ?
#
loop_
_entity_poly.entity_id
_entity_poly.type
_entity_poly.pdbx_seq_one_letter_code
_entity_poly.pdbx_strand_id
1 'polypeptide(L)'
;MSRKKAQVGLRARTVDHLNAWLIMLPSLVLMLFFVWEPLFESVVMSLYKTRNIELVNFIGFKNYISVMGKDDFLQALTNTFSYTFWSLLLGFFLPMVLALLIGETGRSKSFFRTVAYLPNMLPGLAVVILWSAFFSGEKSGVLNILLSHLGIAPQTYLTRSDWVIPIIILIATWKGAGATALIYMAGMSSVSPELYEAAE
;
A
#
# COMPACT_ATOMS: atom_id res chain seq x y z
N MET A 1 -44.44 -6.73 33.48
CA MET A 1 -44.24 -6.58 32.03
C MET A 1 -42.78 -6.38 31.58
N SER A 2 -41.89 -5.89 32.46
CA SER A 2 -40.46 -5.58 32.17
C SER A 2 -39.55 -6.81 31.89
N ARG A 3 -39.64 -7.90 32.64
CA ARG A 3 -38.76 -9.08 32.50
C ARG A 3 -38.92 -9.85 31.17
N LYS A 4 -40.11 -9.96 30.64
CA LYS A 4 -40.34 -10.64 29.34
C LYS A 4 -39.75 -9.86 28.15
N LYS A 5 -39.77 -8.52 28.14
CA LYS A 5 -39.09 -7.70 27.11
C LYS A 5 -37.60 -7.82 27.12
N ALA A 6 -36.96 -7.91 28.31
CA ALA A 6 -35.53 -8.09 28.46
C ALA A 6 -35.05 -9.46 27.95
N GLN A 7 -35.83 -10.54 28.25
CA GLN A 7 -35.48 -11.90 27.77
C GLN A 7 -35.64 -12.07 26.25
N VAL A 8 -36.63 -11.39 25.63
CA VAL A 8 -36.77 -11.40 24.15
C VAL A 8 -35.61 -10.66 23.48
N GLY A 9 -35.15 -9.54 24.06
CA GLY A 9 -33.98 -8.81 23.55
C GLY A 9 -32.67 -9.58 23.67
N LEU A 10 -32.48 -10.38 24.74
CA LEU A 10 -31.28 -11.23 24.90
C LEU A 10 -31.30 -12.42 23.94
N ARG A 11 -32.44 -13.07 23.73
CA ARG A 11 -32.57 -14.17 22.75
C ARG A 11 -32.38 -13.70 21.31
N ALA A 12 -32.91 -12.54 20.93
CA ALA A 12 -32.70 -11.95 19.61
C ALA A 12 -31.22 -11.67 19.38
N ARG A 13 -30.51 -11.04 20.33
CA ARG A 13 -29.06 -10.79 20.23
C ARG A 13 -28.24 -12.08 20.12
N THR A 14 -28.56 -13.14 20.88
CA THR A 14 -27.85 -14.42 20.79
C THR A 14 -28.06 -15.11 19.45
N VAL A 15 -29.26 -15.04 18.87
CA VAL A 15 -29.53 -15.59 17.53
C VAL A 15 -28.82 -14.79 16.44
N ASP A 16 -28.77 -13.46 16.54
CA ASP A 16 -28.06 -12.60 15.60
C ASP A 16 -26.54 -12.88 15.67
N HIS A 17 -25.98 -13.07 16.87
CA HIS A 17 -24.57 -13.45 17.01
C HIS A 17 -24.28 -14.85 16.45
N LEU A 18 -25.17 -15.83 16.68
CA LEU A 18 -24.98 -17.18 16.14
C LEU A 18 -25.03 -17.18 14.61
N ASN A 19 -25.99 -16.45 14.03
CA ASN A 19 -26.09 -16.30 12.56
C ASN A 19 -24.82 -15.62 12.00
N ALA A 20 -24.31 -14.57 12.66
CA ALA A 20 -23.07 -13.93 12.26
C ALA A 20 -21.88 -14.90 12.26
N TRP A 21 -21.72 -15.69 13.33
CA TRP A 21 -20.67 -16.72 13.39
C TRP A 21 -20.83 -17.81 12.32
N LEU A 22 -22.06 -18.26 12.04
CA LEU A 22 -22.32 -19.24 10.98
C LEU A 22 -21.98 -18.72 9.59
N ILE A 23 -22.27 -17.43 9.32
CA ILE A 23 -21.91 -16.79 8.05
C ILE A 23 -20.39 -16.63 7.93
N MET A 24 -19.69 -16.33 9.04
CA MET A 24 -18.23 -16.20 9.05
C MET A 24 -17.48 -17.54 9.03
N LEU A 25 -18.14 -18.63 9.42
CA LEU A 25 -17.50 -19.94 9.60
C LEU A 25 -16.76 -20.43 8.35
N PRO A 26 -17.30 -20.38 7.12
CA PRO A 26 -16.58 -20.81 5.93
C PRO A 26 -15.27 -20.03 5.73
N SER A 27 -15.30 -18.72 5.92
CA SER A 27 -14.09 -17.88 5.77
C SER A 27 -13.07 -18.13 6.88
N LEU A 28 -13.53 -18.37 8.12
CA LEU A 28 -12.64 -18.73 9.23
C LEU A 28 -11.97 -20.08 9.02
N VAL A 29 -12.71 -21.07 8.50
CA VAL A 29 -12.16 -22.39 8.16
C VAL A 29 -11.09 -22.26 7.06
N LEU A 30 -11.38 -21.53 5.98
CA LEU A 30 -10.40 -21.28 4.92
C LEU A 30 -9.18 -20.53 5.45
N MET A 31 -9.38 -19.53 6.30
CA MET A 31 -8.30 -18.79 6.93
C MET A 31 -7.43 -19.67 7.82
N LEU A 32 -8.04 -20.62 8.56
CA LEU A 32 -7.29 -21.56 9.39
C LEU A 32 -6.33 -22.41 8.55
N PHE A 33 -6.83 -23.04 7.47
CA PHE A 33 -6.04 -23.97 6.64
C PHE A 33 -5.08 -23.28 5.67
N PHE A 34 -5.46 -22.11 5.12
CA PHE A 34 -4.64 -21.46 4.09
C PHE A 34 -3.77 -20.30 4.60
N VAL A 35 -4.02 -19.83 5.81
CA VAL A 35 -3.25 -18.72 6.39
C VAL A 35 -2.54 -19.14 7.68
N TRP A 36 -3.30 -19.62 8.67
CA TRP A 36 -2.75 -19.91 9.98
C TRP A 36 -1.87 -21.17 10.00
N GLU A 37 -2.28 -22.24 9.35
CA GLU A 37 -1.49 -23.48 9.29
C GLU A 37 -0.12 -23.23 8.62
N PRO A 38 -0.01 -22.67 7.39
CA PRO A 38 1.29 -22.35 6.79
C PRO A 38 2.12 -21.34 7.59
N LEU A 39 1.47 -20.42 8.29
CA LEU A 39 2.17 -19.47 9.18
C LEU A 39 2.84 -20.20 10.36
N PHE A 40 2.11 -21.10 11.02
CA PHE A 40 2.65 -21.93 12.10
C PHE A 40 3.78 -22.83 11.61
N GLU A 41 3.59 -23.50 10.48
CA GLU A 41 4.64 -24.32 9.87
C GLU A 41 5.89 -23.51 9.55
N SER A 42 5.73 -22.30 9.01
CA SER A 42 6.85 -21.39 8.73
C SER A 42 7.64 -21.03 10.00
N VAL A 43 6.94 -20.78 11.11
CA VAL A 43 7.58 -20.50 12.40
C VAL A 43 8.35 -21.73 12.90
N VAL A 44 7.76 -22.92 12.78
CA VAL A 44 8.44 -24.19 13.15
C VAL A 44 9.67 -24.41 12.26
N MET A 45 9.50 -24.31 10.93
CA MET A 45 10.58 -24.50 9.95
C MET A 45 11.74 -23.55 10.20
N SER A 46 11.47 -22.31 10.65
CA SER A 46 12.50 -21.30 10.92
C SER A 46 13.52 -21.74 11.99
N LEU A 47 13.12 -22.65 12.88
CA LEU A 47 13.98 -23.20 13.94
C LEU A 47 14.72 -24.47 13.53
N TYR A 48 14.48 -24.96 12.32
CA TYR A 48 15.11 -26.17 11.79
C TYR A 48 16.02 -25.86 10.60
N LYS A 49 17.02 -26.70 10.39
CA LYS A 49 17.69 -26.81 9.09
C LYS A 49 16.77 -27.57 8.16
N THR A 50 16.36 -26.93 7.06
CA THR A 50 15.47 -27.53 6.07
C THR A 50 16.24 -27.93 4.82
N ARG A 51 15.78 -29.02 4.18
CA ARG A 51 16.20 -29.40 2.83
C ARG A 51 14.93 -29.45 1.97
N ASN A 52 14.76 -28.48 1.08
CA ASN A 52 13.47 -28.16 0.47
C ASN A 52 12.42 -27.81 1.57
N ILE A 53 11.41 -28.65 1.76
CA ILE A 53 10.35 -28.47 2.77
C ILE A 53 10.54 -29.42 3.97
N GLU A 54 11.48 -30.40 3.86
CA GLU A 54 11.70 -31.38 4.93
C GLU A 54 12.54 -30.84 6.06
N LEU A 55 12.11 -31.07 7.29
CA LEU A 55 12.83 -30.73 8.50
C LEU A 55 13.96 -31.74 8.73
N VAL A 56 15.20 -31.30 8.69
CA VAL A 56 16.35 -32.21 8.87
C VAL A 56 16.83 -32.22 10.33
N ASN A 57 17.22 -31.09 10.88
CA ASN A 57 17.74 -30.98 12.23
C ASN A 57 17.23 -29.69 12.92
N PHE A 58 16.92 -29.81 14.21
CA PHE A 58 16.63 -28.64 15.02
C PHE A 58 17.91 -27.85 15.30
N ILE A 59 17.90 -26.58 14.93
CA ILE A 59 19.07 -25.68 15.05
C ILE A 59 18.76 -24.42 15.87
N GLY A 60 17.54 -24.30 16.40
CA GLY A 60 17.11 -23.15 17.18
C GLY A 60 17.20 -21.86 16.37
N PHE A 61 17.77 -20.81 16.97
CA PHE A 61 17.85 -19.48 16.35
C PHE A 61 19.01 -19.27 15.36
N LYS A 62 19.72 -20.32 14.95
CA LYS A 62 20.88 -20.18 14.05
C LYS A 62 20.51 -19.54 12.70
N ASN A 63 19.33 -19.85 12.17
CA ASN A 63 18.86 -19.22 10.92
C ASN A 63 18.73 -17.70 11.09
N TYR A 64 18.16 -17.24 12.20
CA TYR A 64 17.98 -15.81 12.49
C TYR A 64 19.33 -15.09 12.64
N ILE A 65 20.25 -15.68 13.43
CA ILE A 65 21.59 -15.13 13.62
C ILE A 65 22.34 -15.04 12.28
N SER A 66 22.23 -16.07 11.45
CA SER A 66 22.87 -16.10 10.13
C SER A 66 22.30 -15.04 9.19
N VAL A 67 20.98 -14.79 9.22
CA VAL A 67 20.33 -13.79 8.36
C VAL A 67 20.68 -12.38 8.85
N MET A 68 20.57 -12.13 10.15
CA MET A 68 20.84 -10.82 10.75
C MET A 68 22.30 -10.37 10.59
N GLY A 69 23.24 -11.33 10.46
CA GLY A 69 24.66 -11.05 10.24
C GLY A 69 25.04 -10.79 8.78
N LYS A 70 24.08 -10.79 7.84
CA LYS A 70 24.35 -10.52 6.43
C LYS A 70 24.16 -9.05 6.09
N ASP A 71 25.09 -8.48 5.37
CA ASP A 71 25.01 -7.10 4.89
C ASP A 71 23.77 -6.87 4.01
N ASP A 72 23.42 -7.84 3.16
CA ASP A 72 22.22 -7.79 2.33
C ASP A 72 20.93 -7.65 3.15
N PHE A 73 20.87 -8.27 4.35
CA PHE A 73 19.70 -8.15 5.23
C PHE A 73 19.59 -6.74 5.81
N LEU A 74 20.70 -6.17 6.28
CA LEU A 74 20.74 -4.81 6.82
C LEU A 74 20.39 -3.79 5.74
N GLN A 75 20.91 -4.00 4.53
CA GLN A 75 20.55 -3.15 3.38
C GLN A 75 19.08 -3.26 3.02
N ALA A 76 18.51 -4.47 2.95
CA ALA A 76 17.09 -4.68 2.69
C ALA A 76 16.22 -4.02 3.76
N LEU A 77 16.62 -4.10 5.03
CA LEU A 77 15.92 -3.47 6.15
C LEU A 77 15.94 -1.93 6.00
N THR A 78 17.10 -1.35 5.73
CA THR A 78 17.26 0.09 5.51
C THR A 78 16.43 0.56 4.31
N ASN A 79 16.45 -0.18 3.22
CA ASN A 79 15.64 0.11 2.03
C ASN A 79 14.13 0.07 2.36
N THR A 80 13.70 -0.92 3.15
CA THR A 80 12.31 -1.08 3.58
C THR A 80 11.85 0.10 4.43
N PHE A 81 12.65 0.50 5.41
CA PHE A 81 12.35 1.67 6.24
C PHE A 81 12.33 2.96 5.43
N SER A 82 13.30 3.16 4.56
CA SER A 82 13.38 4.33 3.67
C SER A 82 12.15 4.39 2.75
N TYR A 83 11.82 3.28 2.10
CA TYR A 83 10.64 3.17 1.25
C TYR A 83 9.36 3.47 2.03
N THR A 84 9.20 2.87 3.20
CA THR A 84 8.01 3.04 4.05
C THR A 84 7.87 4.49 4.50
N PHE A 85 8.94 5.11 4.99
CA PHE A 85 8.94 6.49 5.44
C PHE A 85 8.52 7.45 4.32
N TRP A 86 9.19 7.37 3.17
CA TRP A 86 8.90 8.26 2.04
C TRP A 86 7.53 7.99 1.42
N SER A 87 7.11 6.72 1.36
CA SER A 87 5.77 6.36 0.86
C SER A 87 4.67 6.89 1.76
N LEU A 88 4.84 6.83 3.08
CA LEU A 88 3.88 7.42 4.02
C LEU A 88 3.85 8.94 3.88
N LEU A 89 5.02 9.58 3.84
CA LEU A 89 5.11 11.03 3.72
C LEU A 89 4.44 11.53 2.43
N LEU A 90 4.86 11.02 1.29
CA LEU A 90 4.34 11.45 -0.01
C LEU A 90 2.91 10.96 -0.25
N GLY A 91 2.60 9.72 0.13
CA GLY A 91 1.27 9.12 -0.02
C GLY A 91 0.21 9.75 0.87
N PHE A 92 0.59 10.44 1.94
CA PHE A 92 -0.30 11.23 2.78
C PHE A 92 -0.44 12.67 2.27
N PHE A 93 0.67 13.38 2.14
CA PHE A 93 0.63 14.83 1.86
C PHE A 93 0.28 15.15 0.41
N LEU A 94 0.80 14.44 -0.57
CA LEU A 94 0.54 14.73 -1.98
C LEU A 94 -0.95 14.58 -2.36
N PRO A 95 -1.65 13.49 -1.99
CA PRO A 95 -3.08 13.39 -2.22
C PRO A 95 -3.91 14.44 -1.46
N MET A 96 -3.47 14.83 -0.26
CA MET A 96 -4.14 15.88 0.52
C MET A 96 -4.04 17.23 -0.19
N VAL A 97 -2.85 17.63 -0.64
CA VAL A 97 -2.65 18.85 -1.44
C VAL A 97 -3.48 18.79 -2.73
N LEU A 98 -3.46 17.64 -3.42
CA LEU A 98 -4.24 17.44 -4.63
C LEU A 98 -5.76 17.59 -4.36
N ALA A 99 -6.26 17.06 -3.25
CA ALA A 99 -7.66 17.18 -2.85
C ALA A 99 -8.06 18.65 -2.58
N LEU A 100 -7.21 19.40 -1.89
CA LEU A 100 -7.41 20.84 -1.65
C LEU A 100 -7.43 21.63 -2.97
N LEU A 101 -6.43 21.41 -3.82
CA LEU A 101 -6.35 22.10 -5.12
C LEU A 101 -7.58 21.82 -5.99
N ILE A 102 -7.98 20.53 -6.09
CA ILE A 102 -9.21 20.16 -6.83
C ILE A 102 -10.44 20.78 -6.17
N GLY A 103 -10.46 20.89 -4.84
CA GLY A 103 -11.53 21.53 -4.08
C GLY A 103 -11.81 22.96 -4.56
N GLU A 104 -10.75 23.73 -4.83
CA GLU A 104 -10.79 25.13 -5.24
C GLU A 104 -11.11 25.37 -6.72
N THR A 105 -11.13 24.33 -7.56
CA THR A 105 -11.30 24.49 -9.04
C THR A 105 -12.72 24.86 -9.49
N GLY A 106 -13.66 25.02 -8.58
CA GLY A 106 -15.01 25.46 -8.89
C GLY A 106 -15.72 24.58 -9.94
N ARG A 107 -16.10 25.17 -11.09
CA ARG A 107 -16.82 24.48 -12.17
C ARG A 107 -16.01 23.36 -12.83
N SER A 108 -14.68 23.42 -12.83
CA SER A 108 -13.80 22.41 -13.43
C SER A 108 -13.50 21.23 -12.51
N LYS A 109 -14.08 21.19 -11.31
CA LYS A 109 -13.82 20.17 -10.28
C LYS A 109 -14.00 18.73 -10.79
N SER A 110 -15.05 18.49 -11.55
CA SER A 110 -15.33 17.16 -12.11
C SER A 110 -14.26 16.70 -13.11
N PHE A 111 -13.79 17.61 -13.96
CA PHE A 111 -12.71 17.33 -14.92
C PHE A 111 -11.41 16.96 -14.19
N PHE A 112 -10.98 17.77 -13.23
CA PHE A 112 -9.73 17.50 -12.48
C PHE A 112 -9.82 16.24 -11.64
N ARG A 113 -10.97 15.89 -11.07
CA ARG A 113 -11.20 14.60 -10.40
C ARG A 113 -10.97 13.43 -11.35
N THR A 114 -11.53 13.50 -12.55
CA THR A 114 -11.41 12.44 -13.55
C THR A 114 -9.95 12.28 -13.98
N VAL A 115 -9.27 13.38 -14.31
CA VAL A 115 -7.86 13.36 -14.73
C VAL A 115 -6.95 12.84 -13.61
N ALA A 116 -7.16 13.26 -12.37
CA ALA A 116 -6.38 12.80 -11.23
C ALA A 116 -6.57 11.31 -10.93
N TYR A 117 -7.78 10.78 -11.18
CA TYR A 117 -8.10 9.37 -10.95
C TYR A 117 -7.65 8.46 -12.11
N LEU A 118 -7.44 8.99 -13.29
CA LEU A 118 -7.11 8.22 -14.51
C LEU A 118 -5.91 7.26 -14.32
N PRO A 119 -4.78 7.66 -13.69
CA PRO A 119 -3.66 6.76 -13.48
C PRO A 119 -4.01 5.50 -12.67
N ASN A 120 -4.95 5.61 -11.73
CA ASN A 120 -5.38 4.48 -10.90
C ASN A 120 -6.09 3.39 -11.72
N MET A 121 -6.75 3.77 -12.82
CA MET A 121 -7.47 2.84 -13.71
C MET A 121 -6.53 2.04 -14.62
N LEU A 122 -5.27 2.45 -14.76
CA LEU A 122 -4.33 1.76 -15.64
C LEU A 122 -3.96 0.39 -15.05
N PRO A 123 -3.95 -0.68 -15.89
CA PRO A 123 -3.43 -1.98 -15.49
C PRO A 123 -1.98 -1.88 -15.01
N GLY A 124 -1.62 -2.63 -13.95
CA GLY A 124 -0.28 -2.58 -13.37
C GLY A 124 0.84 -2.84 -14.38
N LEU A 125 0.66 -3.82 -15.27
CA LEU A 125 1.62 -4.13 -16.31
C LEU A 125 1.84 -2.96 -17.30
N ALA A 126 0.76 -2.28 -17.69
CA ALA A 126 0.87 -1.09 -18.55
C ALA A 126 1.67 0.04 -17.88
N VAL A 127 1.46 0.23 -16.57
CA VAL A 127 2.24 1.20 -15.77
C VAL A 127 3.72 0.83 -15.73
N VAL A 128 4.03 -0.45 -15.53
CA VAL A 128 5.43 -0.93 -15.52
C VAL A 128 6.09 -0.67 -16.89
N ILE A 129 5.44 -1.04 -18.00
CA ILE A 129 5.99 -0.84 -19.34
C ILE A 129 6.21 0.65 -19.62
N LEU A 130 5.23 1.49 -19.32
CA LEU A 130 5.30 2.94 -19.55
C LEU A 130 6.47 3.56 -18.81
N TRP A 131 6.60 3.29 -17.52
CA TRP A 131 7.64 3.90 -16.70
C TRP A 131 9.03 3.28 -16.94
N SER A 132 9.11 1.99 -17.32
CA SER A 132 10.38 1.39 -17.78
C SER A 132 10.90 2.05 -19.05
N ALA A 133 10.03 2.37 -19.99
CA ALA A 133 10.41 3.12 -21.19
C ALA A 133 10.79 4.57 -20.86
N PHE A 134 10.06 5.20 -19.92
CA PHE A 134 10.32 6.58 -19.51
C PHE A 134 11.68 6.72 -18.81
N PHE A 135 11.98 5.84 -17.85
CA PHE A 135 13.23 5.81 -17.07
C PHE A 135 14.30 4.86 -17.64
N SER A 136 14.19 4.48 -18.91
CA SER A 136 15.22 3.68 -19.58
C SER A 136 16.58 4.39 -19.52
N GLY A 137 17.62 3.65 -19.16
CA GLY A 137 19.00 4.18 -19.12
C GLY A 137 19.65 4.34 -20.49
N GLU A 138 18.99 3.89 -21.56
CA GLU A 138 19.46 4.03 -22.92
C GLU A 138 19.29 5.46 -23.45
N LYS A 139 20.04 5.80 -24.49
CA LYS A 139 19.91 7.11 -25.19
C LYS A 139 18.49 7.32 -25.75
N SER A 140 17.80 6.24 -26.06
CA SER A 140 16.41 6.20 -26.56
C SER A 140 15.36 6.33 -25.46
N GLY A 141 15.74 6.27 -24.19
CA GLY A 141 14.83 6.47 -23.07
C GLY A 141 14.18 7.85 -23.10
N VAL A 142 12.86 7.92 -22.84
CA VAL A 142 12.09 9.18 -22.98
C VAL A 142 12.70 10.32 -22.18
N LEU A 143 13.05 10.08 -20.90
CA LEU A 143 13.66 11.08 -20.05
C LEU A 143 15.06 11.49 -20.55
N ASN A 144 15.86 10.54 -21.04
CA ASN A 144 17.18 10.83 -21.60
C ASN A 144 17.11 11.63 -22.92
N ILE A 145 16.10 11.40 -23.75
CA ILE A 145 15.83 12.22 -24.93
C ILE A 145 15.51 13.66 -24.51
N LEU A 146 14.63 13.86 -23.53
CA LEU A 146 14.31 15.20 -23.03
C LEU A 146 15.53 15.91 -22.42
N LEU A 147 16.35 15.21 -21.65
CA LEU A 147 17.56 15.77 -21.04
C LEU A 147 18.66 16.07 -22.06
N SER A 148 18.72 15.33 -23.17
CA SER A 148 19.70 15.59 -24.24
C SER A 148 19.51 16.95 -24.90
N HIS A 149 18.25 17.45 -24.97
CA HIS A 149 17.97 18.80 -25.47
C HIS A 149 18.50 19.91 -24.54
N LEU A 150 18.76 19.56 -23.27
CA LEU A 150 19.39 20.44 -22.29
C LEU A 150 20.90 20.24 -22.17
N GLY A 151 21.49 19.43 -23.07
CA GLY A 151 22.93 19.13 -23.07
C GLY A 151 23.36 18.17 -21.96
N ILE A 152 22.41 17.47 -21.30
CA ILE A 152 22.69 16.53 -20.21
C ILE A 152 22.93 15.13 -20.81
N ALA A 153 24.05 14.51 -20.41
CA ALA A 153 24.38 13.15 -20.85
C ALA A 153 23.35 12.12 -20.33
N PRO A 154 23.11 11.03 -21.08
CA PRO A 154 22.19 9.98 -20.66
C PRO A 154 22.52 9.43 -19.29
N GLN A 155 21.51 9.24 -18.46
CA GLN A 155 21.59 8.72 -17.11
C GLN A 155 20.96 7.35 -17.01
N THR A 156 21.48 6.50 -16.12
CA THR A 156 20.86 5.23 -15.75
C THR A 156 20.06 5.44 -14.46
N TYR A 157 18.75 5.21 -14.51
CA TYR A 157 17.85 5.52 -13.39
C TYR A 157 17.53 4.28 -12.54
N LEU A 158 17.10 3.20 -13.20
CA LEU A 158 16.55 2.00 -12.53
C LEU A 158 17.64 1.04 -12.02
N THR A 159 18.90 1.25 -12.41
CA THR A 159 20.05 0.43 -11.97
C THR A 159 20.87 1.10 -10.86
N ARG A 160 20.56 2.34 -10.53
CA ARG A 160 21.24 3.07 -9.45
C ARG A 160 20.48 2.91 -8.14
N SER A 161 21.18 2.45 -7.09
CA SER A 161 20.61 2.24 -5.75
C SER A 161 20.03 3.49 -5.11
N ASP A 162 20.58 4.66 -5.42
CA ASP A 162 20.16 5.96 -4.91
C ASP A 162 18.89 6.51 -5.61
N TRP A 163 18.59 6.05 -6.83
CA TRP A 163 17.46 6.52 -7.63
C TRP A 163 16.26 5.57 -7.65
N VAL A 164 16.48 4.26 -7.47
CA VAL A 164 15.43 3.25 -7.67
C VAL A 164 14.28 3.42 -6.67
N ILE A 165 14.58 3.63 -5.39
CA ILE A 165 13.55 3.82 -4.35
C ILE A 165 12.73 5.10 -4.59
N PRO A 166 13.33 6.30 -4.78
CA PRO A 166 12.58 7.51 -5.15
C PRO A 166 11.68 7.35 -6.38
N ILE A 167 12.18 6.68 -7.42
CA ILE A 167 11.40 6.46 -8.64
C ILE A 167 10.19 5.56 -8.39
N ILE A 168 10.38 4.45 -7.66
CA ILE A 168 9.27 3.54 -7.32
C ILE A 168 8.21 4.28 -6.50
N ILE A 169 8.63 5.10 -5.54
CA ILE A 169 7.71 5.90 -4.71
C ILE A 169 6.96 6.93 -5.56
N LEU A 170 7.66 7.61 -6.47
CA LEU A 170 7.04 8.56 -7.40
C LEU A 170 5.95 7.88 -8.24
N ILE A 171 6.25 6.73 -8.83
CA ILE A 171 5.31 5.97 -9.66
C ILE A 171 4.12 5.49 -8.84
N ALA A 172 4.35 4.93 -7.66
CA ALA A 172 3.31 4.44 -6.77
C ALA A 172 2.39 5.58 -6.30
N THR A 173 2.98 6.71 -5.92
CA THR A 173 2.23 7.91 -5.50
C THR A 173 1.43 8.49 -6.66
N TRP A 174 2.03 8.66 -7.85
CA TRP A 174 1.31 9.12 -9.04
C TRP A 174 0.11 8.23 -9.35
N LYS A 175 0.28 6.91 -9.27
CA LYS A 175 -0.80 5.96 -9.53
C LYS A 175 -1.91 6.05 -8.49
N GLY A 176 -1.59 6.20 -7.21
CA GLY A 176 -2.55 6.13 -6.10
C GLY A 176 -3.13 7.48 -5.67
N ALA A 177 -2.45 8.58 -5.93
CA ALA A 177 -2.76 9.89 -5.37
C ALA A 177 -4.19 10.36 -5.66
N GLY A 178 -4.68 10.14 -6.90
CA GLY A 178 -6.03 10.58 -7.28
C GLY A 178 -7.13 9.84 -6.52
N ALA A 179 -7.01 8.53 -6.33
CA ALA A 179 -7.97 7.75 -5.55
C ALA A 179 -8.00 8.21 -4.09
N THR A 180 -6.83 8.40 -3.48
CA THR A 180 -6.71 8.89 -2.10
C THR A 180 -7.23 10.32 -1.96
N ALA A 181 -6.97 11.18 -2.94
CA ALA A 181 -7.49 12.55 -2.97
C ALA A 181 -9.02 12.58 -2.97
N LEU A 182 -9.69 11.68 -3.70
CA LEU A 182 -11.15 11.58 -3.67
C LEU A 182 -11.69 11.21 -2.28
N ILE A 183 -10.98 10.34 -1.54
CA ILE A 183 -11.33 9.98 -0.16
C ILE A 183 -11.20 11.21 0.74
N TYR A 184 -10.11 11.97 0.64
CA TYR A 184 -9.93 13.21 1.40
C TYR A 184 -10.99 14.25 1.06
N MET A 185 -11.35 14.42 -0.21
CA MET A 185 -12.44 15.31 -0.63
C MET A 185 -13.79 14.91 -0.05
N ALA A 186 -14.07 13.60 0.03
CA ALA A 186 -15.29 13.11 0.68
C ALA A 186 -15.27 13.42 2.18
N GLY A 187 -14.15 13.21 2.86
CA GLY A 187 -13.97 13.56 4.27
C GLY A 187 -14.14 15.04 4.53
N MET A 188 -13.51 15.91 3.73
CA MET A 188 -13.68 17.37 3.84
C MET A 188 -15.13 17.82 3.61
N SER A 189 -15.84 17.16 2.69
CA SER A 189 -17.25 17.49 2.41
C SER A 189 -18.21 17.08 3.55
N SER A 190 -17.77 16.27 4.51
CA SER A 190 -18.56 15.87 5.67
C SER A 190 -18.43 16.83 6.86
N VAL A 191 -17.52 17.79 6.80
CA VAL A 191 -17.33 18.82 7.82
C VAL A 191 -18.43 19.87 7.68
N SER A 192 -19.12 20.20 8.79
CA SER A 192 -20.20 21.17 8.73
C SER A 192 -19.68 22.59 8.43
N PRO A 193 -20.41 23.40 7.64
CA PRO A 193 -20.02 24.78 7.34
C PRO A 193 -19.82 25.64 8.60
N GLU A 194 -20.59 25.36 9.66
CA GLU A 194 -20.51 26.07 10.95
C GLU A 194 -19.11 26.00 11.59
N LEU A 195 -18.36 24.92 11.34
CA LEU A 195 -16.99 24.78 11.86
C LEU A 195 -16.00 25.65 11.08
N TYR A 196 -16.27 25.92 9.81
CA TYR A 196 -15.47 26.85 9.02
C TYR A 196 -15.75 28.31 9.42
N GLU A 197 -17.02 28.66 9.63
CA GLU A 197 -17.41 30.01 10.10
C GLU A 197 -16.89 30.31 11.50
N ALA A 198 -16.78 29.30 12.37
CA ALA A 198 -16.21 29.49 13.71
C ALA A 198 -14.67 29.65 13.73
N ALA A 199 -13.99 29.31 12.62
CA ALA A 199 -12.54 29.39 12.48
C ALA A 199 -12.07 30.70 11.82
N GLU A 200 -13.00 31.48 11.21
CA GLU A 200 -12.77 32.83 10.66
C GLU A 200 -12.98 33.92 11.74
#